data_9b70cb6a3a5d45238563d389a1c693c5
#
_entry.id   9b70cb6a3a5d45238563d389a1c693c5
#
_cell.length_a   1.000
_cell.length_b   1.000
_cell.length_c   1.000
_cell.angle_alpha   90.00
_cell.angle_beta   90.00
_cell.angle_gamma   90.00
#
_symmetry.space_group_name_H-M   'P 1'
#
loop_
_entity.id
_entity.type
_entity.pdbx_description
1 polymer ?
#
loop_
_entity_poly.entity_id
_entity_poly.type
_entity_poly.pdbx_seq_one_letter_code
_entity_poly.pdbx_strand_id
1 'polypeptide(L)'
;MKLRSVQEMEVHVAGQALQEGTPYRSATGMWNEANACRGFWMTLRSEAGAVWTTCGAFEWMAFSYFGLSSALILLFAQHLRHPGRMLALRVLILLVVLLLCKVAARSTELSRINGPSVAGSWWHFWRHWYPHLFFLYCFEELAHLMTLITPHWQDAKLIAFDHWLTGVHPSVWLEQFATPGRNEFMQLAYLTYFVYLLVLGGILYCRREWHAYWSVMTYSMAGYALGYFVAMSFPIESPWFSMAGWWKEPLHGGPFTATINFIEHYGRVRGAAFPSEHVAGSVAVLWGTWRFRRWLFWVLAPLVFLMCVSTIWGRYHYIADIFGGIITGTIGYRIGSWVMKRRGALATLSAPGQA
;
A
#
# COMPACT_ATOMS: atom_id res chain seq x y z
N MET A 1 -5.03 -13.08 -59.35
CA MET A 1 -5.94 -12.32 -60.20
C MET A 1 -6.69 -11.18 -59.46
N LYS A 2 -6.96 -11.25 -58.17
CA LYS A 2 -7.64 -10.16 -57.40
C LYS A 2 -6.82 -8.90 -57.09
N LEU A 3 -5.49 -8.96 -57.08
CA LEU A 3 -4.62 -7.82 -56.72
C LEU A 3 -4.45 -6.82 -57.88
N ARG A 4 -4.50 -7.26 -59.15
CA ARG A 4 -4.41 -6.35 -60.32
C ARG A 4 -5.63 -5.46 -60.45
N SER A 5 -6.81 -5.96 -60.19
CA SER A 5 -8.07 -5.18 -60.30
C SER A 5 -8.20 -4.11 -59.21
N VAL A 6 -7.60 -4.29 -58.04
CA VAL A 6 -7.61 -3.30 -56.97
C VAL A 6 -6.65 -2.13 -57.31
N GLN A 7 -5.47 -2.44 -57.85
CA GLN A 7 -4.50 -1.44 -58.25
C GLN A 7 -4.98 -0.56 -59.40
N GLU A 8 -5.67 -1.16 -60.40
CA GLU A 8 -6.25 -0.43 -61.54
C GLU A 8 -7.40 0.50 -61.07
N MET A 9 -8.20 0.05 -60.11
CA MET A 9 -9.28 0.87 -59.53
C MET A 9 -8.73 2.00 -58.64
N GLU A 10 -7.66 1.77 -57.90
CA GLU A 10 -6.99 2.82 -57.12
C GLU A 10 -6.38 3.94 -57.99
N VAL A 11 -5.77 3.59 -59.13
CA VAL A 11 -5.23 4.56 -60.07
C VAL A 11 -6.34 5.42 -60.70
N HIS A 12 -7.51 4.82 -61.01
CA HIS A 12 -8.62 5.55 -61.59
C HIS A 12 -9.27 6.55 -60.57
N VAL A 13 -9.46 6.12 -59.32
CA VAL A 13 -10.04 6.97 -58.27
C VAL A 13 -9.08 8.04 -57.82
N ALA A 14 -7.76 7.79 -57.80
CA ALA A 14 -6.73 8.78 -57.54
C ALA A 14 -6.67 9.86 -58.62
N GLY A 15 -6.88 9.47 -59.90
CA GLY A 15 -6.97 10.41 -61.03
C GLY A 15 -8.17 11.34 -60.93
N GLN A 16 -9.33 10.84 -60.49
CA GLN A 16 -10.53 11.66 -60.27
C GLN A 16 -10.38 12.61 -59.08
N ALA A 17 -9.83 12.17 -57.97
CA ALA A 17 -9.61 13.00 -56.78
C ALA A 17 -8.61 14.16 -57.06
N LEU A 18 -7.59 13.95 -57.88
CA LEU A 18 -6.68 15.00 -58.34
C LEU A 18 -7.36 16.04 -59.21
N GLN A 19 -8.37 15.68 -60.01
CA GLN A 19 -9.15 16.65 -60.79
C GLN A 19 -10.13 17.47 -59.96
N GLU A 20 -10.62 16.89 -58.83
CA GLU A 20 -11.58 17.52 -57.91
C GLU A 20 -10.90 18.29 -56.75
N GLY A 21 -9.59 18.23 -56.61
CA GLY A 21 -8.82 18.91 -55.52
C GLY A 21 -9.10 18.36 -54.15
N THR A 22 -9.65 17.15 -54.04
CA THR A 22 -9.93 16.46 -52.75
C THR A 22 -8.74 15.62 -52.32
N PRO A 23 -8.38 15.55 -51.02
CA PRO A 23 -7.28 14.71 -50.55
C PRO A 23 -7.63 13.23 -50.69
N TYR A 24 -7.00 12.55 -51.66
CA TYR A 24 -7.15 11.11 -51.87
C TYR A 24 -6.30 10.32 -50.88
N ARG A 25 -6.93 9.53 -50.02
CA ARG A 25 -6.27 8.48 -49.20
C ARG A 25 -6.38 7.15 -49.91
N SER A 26 -5.25 6.56 -50.30
CA SER A 26 -5.25 5.25 -50.98
C SER A 26 -5.82 4.15 -50.03
N ALA A 27 -6.53 3.19 -50.59
CA ALA A 27 -7.07 2.05 -49.85
C ALA A 27 -5.93 1.24 -49.17
N THR A 28 -4.77 1.17 -49.79
CA THR A 28 -3.53 0.58 -49.22
C THR A 28 -3.03 1.32 -47.97
N GLY A 29 -3.13 2.66 -47.96
CA GLY A 29 -2.78 3.49 -46.79
C GLY A 29 -3.74 3.22 -45.63
N MET A 30 -5.05 3.14 -45.85
CA MET A 30 -6.06 2.82 -44.85
C MET A 30 -5.91 1.38 -44.31
N TRP A 31 -5.55 0.41 -45.18
CA TRP A 31 -5.27 -0.96 -44.78
C TRP A 31 -4.03 -1.09 -43.89
N ASN A 32 -2.99 -0.35 -44.18
CA ASN A 32 -1.77 -0.32 -43.39
C ASN A 32 -2.00 0.35 -42.01
N GLU A 33 -2.72 1.44 -41.94
CA GLU A 33 -3.11 2.09 -40.67
C GLU A 33 -4.01 1.17 -39.82
N ALA A 34 -4.99 0.48 -40.42
CA ALA A 34 -5.86 -0.47 -39.72
C ALA A 34 -5.09 -1.68 -39.20
N ASN A 35 -4.10 -2.18 -39.93
CA ASN A 35 -3.25 -3.30 -39.52
C ASN A 35 -2.25 -2.86 -38.44
N ALA A 36 -1.70 -1.66 -38.52
CA ALA A 36 -0.86 -1.06 -37.48
C ALA A 36 -1.65 -0.85 -36.19
N CYS A 37 -2.88 -0.34 -36.26
CA CYS A 37 -3.78 -0.24 -35.12
C CYS A 37 -4.11 -1.61 -34.53
N ARG A 38 -4.44 -2.60 -35.36
CA ARG A 38 -4.69 -3.97 -34.89
C ARG A 38 -3.45 -4.59 -34.22
N GLY A 39 -2.28 -4.43 -34.81
CA GLY A 39 -0.99 -4.84 -34.23
C GLY A 39 -0.76 -4.19 -32.88
N PHE A 40 -0.96 -2.89 -32.77
CA PHE A 40 -0.86 -2.14 -31.51
C PHE A 40 -1.80 -2.66 -30.44
N TRP A 41 -3.09 -2.86 -30.77
CA TRP A 41 -4.08 -3.41 -29.81
C TRP A 41 -3.80 -4.86 -29.42
N MET A 42 -3.29 -5.70 -30.32
CA MET A 42 -2.87 -7.06 -29.99
C MET A 42 -1.66 -7.06 -29.06
N THR A 43 -0.67 -6.20 -29.29
CA THR A 43 0.50 -6.03 -28.42
C THR A 43 0.06 -5.52 -27.03
N LEU A 44 -0.80 -4.50 -26.96
CA LEU A 44 -1.34 -4.02 -25.70
C LEU A 44 -2.12 -5.11 -24.93
N ARG A 45 -2.93 -5.92 -25.61
CA ARG A 45 -3.62 -7.05 -24.99
C ARG A 45 -2.66 -8.12 -24.46
N SER A 46 -1.60 -8.43 -25.19
CA SER A 46 -0.60 -9.41 -24.75
C SER A 46 0.21 -8.88 -23.55
N GLU A 47 0.58 -7.60 -23.57
CA GLU A 47 1.26 -6.95 -22.46
C GLU A 47 0.37 -6.84 -21.22
N ALA A 48 -0.90 -6.46 -21.39
CA ALA A 48 -1.87 -6.43 -20.30
C ALA A 48 -2.10 -7.83 -19.71
N GLY A 49 -2.17 -8.87 -20.55
CA GLY A 49 -2.23 -10.26 -20.13
C GLY A 49 -0.99 -10.67 -19.33
N ALA A 50 0.20 -10.27 -19.78
CA ALA A 50 1.46 -10.52 -19.08
C ALA A 50 1.51 -9.81 -17.72
N VAL A 51 1.05 -8.57 -17.63
CA VAL A 51 0.92 -7.83 -16.35
C VAL A 51 -0.06 -8.55 -15.42
N TRP A 52 -1.22 -8.97 -15.95
CA TRP A 52 -2.23 -9.68 -15.16
C TRP A 52 -1.69 -10.98 -14.53
N THR A 53 -0.90 -11.74 -15.27
CA THR A 53 -0.32 -13.00 -14.79
C THR A 53 0.87 -12.79 -13.87
N THR A 54 1.64 -11.70 -14.03
CA THR A 54 2.85 -11.41 -13.27
C THR A 54 2.56 -10.74 -11.92
N CYS A 55 1.52 -9.89 -11.85
CA CYS A 55 1.12 -9.19 -10.63
C CYS A 55 0.21 -10.04 -9.76
N GLY A 56 0.54 -10.15 -8.47
CA GLY A 56 -0.25 -10.87 -7.46
C GLY A 56 -1.38 -10.04 -6.86
N ALA A 57 -2.01 -10.57 -5.81
CA ALA A 57 -3.08 -9.90 -5.08
C ALA A 57 -2.61 -8.60 -4.43
N PHE A 58 -1.39 -8.60 -3.89
CA PHE A 58 -0.78 -7.42 -3.27
C PHE A 58 -0.69 -6.25 -4.26
N GLU A 59 -0.14 -6.49 -5.46
CA GLU A 59 0.01 -5.44 -6.47
C GLU A 59 -1.33 -4.86 -6.89
N TRP A 60 -2.34 -5.68 -7.08
CA TRP A 60 -3.66 -5.20 -7.43
C TRP A 60 -4.31 -4.36 -6.33
N MET A 61 -4.09 -4.72 -5.05
CA MET A 61 -4.51 -3.88 -3.93
C MET A 61 -3.77 -2.54 -3.91
N ALA A 62 -2.44 -2.56 -4.12
CA ALA A 62 -1.62 -1.35 -4.20
C ALA A 62 -2.03 -0.44 -5.38
N PHE A 63 -2.29 -1.03 -6.56
CA PHE A 63 -2.76 -0.29 -7.73
C PHE A 63 -4.15 0.31 -7.51
N SER A 64 -5.04 -0.43 -6.86
CA SER A 64 -6.38 0.07 -6.50
C SER A 64 -6.28 1.24 -5.53
N TYR A 65 -5.43 1.13 -4.50
CA TYR A 65 -5.18 2.23 -3.56
C TYR A 65 -4.63 3.47 -4.28
N PHE A 66 -3.59 3.31 -5.11
CA PHE A 66 -3.03 4.43 -5.87
C PHE A 66 -4.03 5.02 -6.87
N GLY A 67 -4.83 4.19 -7.55
CA GLY A 67 -5.86 4.66 -8.48
C GLY A 67 -6.90 5.51 -7.79
N LEU A 68 -7.52 5.00 -6.71
CA LEU A 68 -8.55 5.69 -5.96
C LEU A 68 -8.02 6.96 -5.27
N SER A 69 -6.86 6.88 -4.61
CA SER A 69 -6.28 8.05 -3.95
C SER A 69 -5.72 9.08 -4.95
N SER A 70 -5.30 8.67 -6.16
CA SER A 70 -4.96 9.60 -7.24
C SER A 70 -6.18 10.33 -7.80
N ALA A 71 -7.33 9.64 -7.87
CA ALA A 71 -8.59 10.30 -8.20
C ALA A 71 -8.96 11.38 -7.18
N LEU A 72 -8.76 11.12 -5.88
CA LEU A 72 -8.96 12.12 -4.83
C LEU A 72 -7.97 13.30 -4.98
N ILE A 73 -6.69 13.03 -5.27
CA ILE A 73 -5.69 14.08 -5.54
C ILE A 73 -6.13 14.97 -6.72
N LEU A 74 -6.68 14.38 -7.78
CA LEU A 74 -7.17 15.15 -8.93
C LEU A 74 -8.42 15.97 -8.60
N LEU A 75 -9.37 15.38 -7.86
CA LEU A 75 -10.62 16.06 -7.46
C LEU A 75 -10.37 17.25 -6.52
N PHE A 76 -9.36 17.16 -5.67
CA PHE A 76 -9.03 18.16 -4.66
C PHE A 76 -7.67 18.83 -4.93
N ALA A 77 -7.22 18.85 -6.20
CA ALA A 77 -5.90 19.34 -6.59
C ALA A 77 -5.60 20.77 -6.12
N GLN A 78 -6.63 21.62 -6.00
CA GLN A 78 -6.50 22.99 -5.52
C GLN A 78 -6.05 23.10 -4.06
N HIS A 79 -6.20 22.05 -3.25
CA HIS A 79 -5.76 22.02 -1.85
C HIS A 79 -4.30 21.58 -1.69
N LEU A 80 -3.65 21.14 -2.76
CA LEU A 80 -2.29 20.59 -2.73
C LEU A 80 -1.29 21.55 -3.38
N ARG A 81 -0.10 21.66 -2.80
CA ARG A 81 0.97 22.51 -3.34
C ARG A 81 1.52 22.01 -4.69
N HIS A 82 1.67 20.68 -4.84
CA HIS A 82 2.33 20.05 -5.99
C HIS A 82 1.63 18.76 -6.43
N PRO A 83 0.34 18.77 -6.81
CA PRO A 83 -0.41 17.54 -7.15
C PRO A 83 0.22 16.80 -8.34
N GLY A 84 0.71 17.51 -9.37
CA GLY A 84 1.36 16.89 -10.52
C GLY A 84 2.64 16.12 -10.17
N ARG A 85 3.45 16.65 -9.25
CA ARG A 85 4.65 15.94 -8.77
C ARG A 85 4.31 14.65 -8.01
N MET A 86 3.27 14.69 -7.18
CA MET A 86 2.80 13.50 -6.45
C MET A 86 2.31 12.42 -7.43
N LEU A 87 1.49 12.80 -8.41
CA LEU A 87 1.00 11.87 -9.43
C LEU A 87 2.13 11.30 -10.29
N ALA A 88 3.10 12.13 -10.70
CA ALA A 88 4.27 11.67 -11.45
C ALA A 88 5.10 10.64 -10.65
N LEU A 89 5.31 10.89 -9.35
CA LEU A 89 6.04 9.96 -8.49
C LEU A 89 5.29 8.63 -8.31
N ARG A 90 3.97 8.67 -8.17
CA ARG A 90 3.14 7.44 -8.12
C ARG A 90 3.22 6.64 -9.41
N VAL A 91 3.15 7.30 -10.57
CA VAL A 91 3.34 6.63 -11.86
C VAL A 91 4.72 5.99 -11.93
N LEU A 92 5.76 6.70 -11.53
CA LEU A 92 7.13 6.16 -11.48
C LEU A 92 7.20 4.92 -10.58
N ILE A 93 6.65 4.97 -9.37
CA ILE A 93 6.61 3.82 -8.45
C ILE A 93 5.88 2.64 -9.07
N LEU A 94 4.72 2.86 -9.69
CA LEU A 94 3.98 1.80 -10.37
C LEU A 94 4.79 1.16 -11.49
N LEU A 95 5.48 1.96 -12.31
CA LEU A 95 6.35 1.46 -13.37
C LEU A 95 7.52 0.65 -12.82
N VAL A 96 8.15 1.11 -11.74
CA VAL A 96 9.24 0.38 -11.05
C VAL A 96 8.72 -0.95 -10.50
N VAL A 97 7.55 -0.99 -9.85
CA VAL A 97 6.95 -2.22 -9.34
C VAL A 97 6.62 -3.18 -10.48
N LEU A 98 6.03 -2.71 -11.58
CA LEU A 98 5.74 -3.52 -12.75
C LEU A 98 7.01 -4.10 -13.39
N LEU A 99 8.05 -3.27 -13.52
CA LEU A 99 9.35 -3.71 -14.02
C LEU A 99 9.97 -4.78 -13.12
N LEU A 100 9.96 -4.56 -11.80
CA LEU A 100 10.45 -5.52 -10.82
C LEU A 100 9.70 -6.85 -10.92
N CYS A 101 8.36 -6.83 -11.03
CA CYS A 101 7.56 -8.03 -11.22
C CYS A 101 7.94 -8.79 -12.51
N LYS A 102 8.07 -8.09 -13.63
CA LYS A 102 8.49 -8.69 -14.92
C LYS A 102 9.90 -9.29 -14.86
N VAL A 103 10.86 -8.54 -14.31
CA VAL A 103 12.26 -8.99 -14.21
C VAL A 103 12.39 -10.20 -13.29
N ALA A 104 11.71 -10.17 -12.13
CA ALA A 104 11.73 -11.29 -11.19
C ALA A 104 11.08 -12.55 -11.77
N ALA A 105 9.96 -12.42 -12.50
CA ALA A 105 9.31 -13.54 -13.18
C ALA A 105 10.22 -14.15 -14.23
N ARG A 106 10.83 -13.33 -15.10
CA ARG A 106 11.78 -13.79 -16.12
C ARG A 106 13.01 -14.44 -15.52
N SER A 107 13.54 -13.88 -14.44
CA SER A 107 14.68 -14.43 -13.72
C SER A 107 14.37 -15.78 -13.08
N THR A 108 13.16 -15.97 -12.55
CA THR A 108 12.71 -17.25 -12.01
C THR A 108 12.62 -18.31 -13.12
N GLU A 109 12.11 -17.95 -14.29
CA GLU A 109 12.03 -18.86 -15.43
C GLU A 109 13.42 -19.26 -15.95
N LEU A 110 14.31 -18.30 -16.12
CA LEU A 110 15.71 -18.57 -16.50
C LEU A 110 16.42 -19.46 -15.49
N SER A 111 16.16 -19.29 -14.19
CA SER A 111 16.72 -20.12 -13.13
C SER A 111 16.19 -21.56 -13.13
N ARG A 112 14.99 -21.78 -13.63
CA ARG A 112 14.45 -23.15 -13.86
C ARG A 112 15.16 -23.86 -15.00
N ILE A 113 15.53 -23.13 -16.05
CA ILE A 113 16.17 -23.69 -17.25
C ILE A 113 17.65 -23.87 -17.03
N ASN A 114 18.38 -22.88 -16.53
CA ASN A 114 19.81 -22.78 -16.47
C ASN A 114 20.39 -23.04 -15.05
N GLY A 115 19.54 -23.30 -14.06
CA GLY A 115 19.92 -23.40 -12.66
C GLY A 115 19.95 -22.06 -11.93
N PRO A 116 20.13 -22.09 -10.58
CA PRO A 116 20.10 -20.90 -9.76
C PRO A 116 21.26 -19.95 -10.08
N SER A 117 20.96 -18.64 -10.15
CA SER A 117 21.93 -17.58 -10.37
C SER A 117 21.88 -16.53 -9.26
N VAL A 118 23.00 -15.83 -9.04
CA VAL A 118 23.07 -14.71 -8.05
C VAL A 118 22.07 -13.60 -8.44
N ALA A 119 21.99 -13.25 -9.72
CA ALA A 119 21.05 -12.27 -10.23
C ALA A 119 19.59 -12.71 -10.00
N GLY A 120 19.29 -14.01 -10.19
CA GLY A 120 17.97 -14.59 -9.90
C GLY A 120 17.58 -14.44 -8.43
N SER A 121 18.52 -14.74 -7.54
CA SER A 121 18.34 -14.60 -6.09
C SER A 121 18.11 -13.14 -5.67
N TRP A 122 18.84 -12.20 -6.28
CA TRP A 122 18.70 -10.77 -6.04
C TRP A 122 17.29 -10.24 -6.43
N TRP A 123 16.83 -10.54 -7.63
CA TRP A 123 15.50 -10.12 -8.09
C TRP A 123 14.37 -10.77 -7.29
N HIS A 124 14.55 -12.04 -6.91
CA HIS A 124 13.62 -12.75 -6.04
C HIS A 124 13.54 -12.08 -4.64
N PHE A 125 14.69 -11.69 -4.08
CA PHE A 125 14.73 -10.95 -2.82
C PHE A 125 13.93 -9.65 -2.94
N TRP A 126 14.28 -8.77 -3.87
CA TRP A 126 13.59 -7.48 -4.01
C TRP A 126 12.09 -7.62 -4.34
N ARG A 127 11.70 -8.64 -5.10
CA ARG A 127 10.30 -8.95 -5.38
C ARG A 127 9.48 -9.18 -4.10
N HIS A 128 10.10 -9.72 -3.04
CA HIS A 128 9.42 -9.99 -1.79
C HIS A 128 9.58 -8.84 -0.77
N TRP A 129 10.66 -8.06 -0.84
CA TRP A 129 10.94 -7.05 0.18
C TRP A 129 10.48 -5.63 -0.18
N TYR A 130 10.21 -5.32 -1.46
CA TYR A 130 9.69 -4.01 -1.85
C TYR A 130 8.35 -3.63 -1.18
N PRO A 131 7.43 -4.54 -0.78
CA PRO A 131 6.21 -4.15 -0.09
C PRO A 131 6.45 -3.34 1.17
N HIS A 132 7.53 -3.61 1.92
CA HIS A 132 7.89 -2.86 3.12
C HIS A 132 8.26 -1.41 2.79
N LEU A 133 9.03 -1.18 1.71
CA LEU A 133 9.35 0.16 1.22
C LEU A 133 8.10 0.87 0.67
N PHE A 134 7.20 0.12 0.05
CA PHE A 134 5.94 0.65 -0.44
C PHE A 134 5.04 1.13 0.70
N PHE A 135 4.95 0.39 1.79
CA PHE A 135 4.20 0.81 2.99
C PHE A 135 4.78 2.09 3.58
N LEU A 136 6.10 2.16 3.71
CA LEU A 136 6.78 3.35 4.22
C LEU A 136 6.48 4.57 3.34
N TYR A 137 6.59 4.42 2.01
CA TYR A 137 6.25 5.49 1.07
C TYR A 137 4.79 5.96 1.23
N CYS A 138 3.82 5.02 1.31
CA CYS A 138 2.41 5.36 1.46
C CYS A 138 2.14 6.12 2.77
N PHE A 139 2.82 5.76 3.85
CA PHE A 139 2.71 6.45 5.13
C PHE A 139 3.27 7.88 5.06
N GLU A 140 4.46 8.06 4.49
CA GLU A 140 5.07 9.39 4.33
C GLU A 140 4.22 10.29 3.41
N GLU A 141 3.69 9.73 2.33
CA GLU A 141 2.83 10.46 1.41
C GLU A 141 1.52 10.91 2.08
N LEU A 142 0.99 10.10 3.02
CA LEU A 142 -0.25 10.40 3.74
C LEU A 142 -0.18 11.75 4.46
N ALA A 143 0.99 12.16 4.97
CA ALA A 143 1.21 13.47 5.58
C ALA A 143 0.70 14.63 4.72
N HIS A 144 0.84 14.50 3.41
CA HIS A 144 0.43 15.52 2.45
C HIS A 144 -1.06 15.44 2.08
N LEU A 145 -1.73 14.33 2.44
CA LEU A 145 -3.11 14.05 2.05
C LEU A 145 -4.12 14.22 3.21
N MET A 146 -3.64 14.46 4.43
CA MET A 146 -4.48 14.45 5.64
C MET A 146 -5.64 15.43 5.61
N THR A 147 -5.43 16.63 5.10
CA THR A 147 -6.48 17.66 5.03
C THR A 147 -7.08 17.81 3.64
N LEU A 148 -6.92 16.78 2.79
CA LEU A 148 -7.35 16.83 1.40
C LEU A 148 -8.87 16.94 1.24
N ILE A 149 -9.61 16.11 1.99
CA ILE A 149 -11.08 16.03 1.93
C ILE A 149 -11.71 16.95 2.98
N THR A 150 -11.22 16.85 4.22
CA THR A 150 -11.73 17.61 5.36
C THR A 150 -10.62 18.57 5.86
N PRO A 151 -10.78 19.90 5.74
CA PRO A 151 -9.70 20.85 6.04
C PRO A 151 -9.51 21.13 7.54
N HIS A 152 -10.35 20.57 8.40
CA HIS A 152 -10.35 20.84 9.85
C HIS A 152 -10.08 19.58 10.65
N TRP A 153 -9.20 19.69 11.65
CA TRP A 153 -8.90 18.64 12.61
C TRP A 153 -10.12 18.30 13.46
N GLN A 154 -10.31 17.01 13.73
CA GLN A 154 -11.50 16.51 14.45
C GLN A 154 -11.16 16.00 15.85
N ASP A 155 -9.99 16.33 16.40
CA ASP A 155 -9.45 15.84 17.68
C ASP A 155 -10.41 16.05 18.85
N ALA A 156 -11.15 17.17 18.89
CA ALA A 156 -12.13 17.44 19.94
C ALA A 156 -13.15 16.31 20.13
N LYS A 157 -13.50 15.60 19.05
CA LYS A 157 -14.45 14.47 19.10
C LYS A 157 -13.82 13.26 19.80
N LEU A 158 -12.53 12.98 19.53
CA LEU A 158 -11.81 11.87 20.13
C LEU A 158 -11.46 12.15 21.58
N ILE A 159 -11.09 13.38 21.91
CA ILE A 159 -10.88 13.83 23.29
C ILE A 159 -12.16 13.63 24.11
N ALA A 160 -13.32 14.05 23.57
CA ALA A 160 -14.61 13.87 24.21
C ALA A 160 -14.98 12.37 24.34
N PHE A 161 -14.73 11.57 23.31
CA PHE A 161 -14.98 10.13 23.33
C PHE A 161 -14.13 9.40 24.39
N ASP A 162 -12.83 9.67 24.43
CA ASP A 162 -11.93 9.07 25.40
C ASP A 162 -12.33 9.45 26.84
N HIS A 163 -12.70 10.71 27.06
CA HIS A 163 -13.18 11.16 28.36
C HIS A 163 -14.52 10.51 28.75
N TRP A 164 -15.47 10.40 27.81
CA TRP A 164 -16.72 9.70 28.02
C TRP A 164 -16.52 8.22 28.38
N LEU A 165 -15.58 7.56 27.72
CA LEU A 165 -15.30 6.12 27.90
C LEU A 165 -14.61 5.83 29.23
N THR A 166 -13.70 6.70 29.67
CA THR A 166 -12.79 6.41 30.79
C THR A 166 -12.99 7.29 32.02
N GLY A 167 -13.77 8.36 31.88
CA GLY A 167 -13.93 9.39 32.91
C GLY A 167 -12.72 10.33 33.08
N VAL A 168 -11.65 10.12 32.30
CA VAL A 168 -10.41 10.92 32.37
C VAL A 168 -9.89 11.18 30.95
N HIS A 169 -8.80 11.95 30.83
CA HIS A 169 -8.02 12.04 29.59
C HIS A 169 -6.84 11.06 29.70
N PRO A 170 -6.86 9.91 28.99
CA PRO A 170 -5.97 8.78 29.30
C PRO A 170 -4.47 9.13 29.26
N SER A 171 -4.01 9.86 28.25
CA SER A 171 -2.61 10.23 28.15
C SER A 171 -2.15 11.21 29.23
N VAL A 172 -3.07 12.09 29.72
CA VAL A 172 -2.81 13.01 30.84
C VAL A 172 -2.85 12.25 32.15
N TRP A 173 -3.83 11.35 32.33
CA TRP A 173 -3.94 10.55 33.54
C TRP A 173 -2.74 9.62 33.73
N LEU A 174 -2.20 9.06 32.65
CA LEU A 174 -1.03 8.18 32.69
C LEU A 174 0.25 8.91 33.10
N GLU A 175 0.33 10.23 32.94
CA GLU A 175 1.49 11.04 33.30
C GLU A 175 1.90 10.85 34.79
N GLN A 176 0.92 10.70 35.70
CA GLN A 176 1.20 10.49 37.13
C GLN A 176 2.05 9.25 37.42
N PHE A 177 2.09 8.30 36.48
CA PHE A 177 2.90 7.08 36.60
C PHE A 177 4.22 7.19 35.85
N ALA A 178 4.50 8.33 35.19
CA ALA A 178 5.68 8.49 34.36
C ALA A 178 6.95 8.53 35.24
N THR A 179 7.82 7.56 35.00
CA THR A 179 9.19 7.55 35.53
C THR A 179 10.14 7.21 34.36
N PRO A 180 11.43 7.60 34.42
CA PRO A 180 12.35 7.28 33.32
C PRO A 180 12.38 5.79 32.95
N GLY A 181 12.38 4.90 33.95
CA GLY A 181 12.39 3.46 33.68
C GLY A 181 11.09 2.93 33.05
N ARG A 182 9.93 3.42 33.51
CA ARG A 182 8.64 3.03 32.91
C ARG A 182 8.52 3.60 31.51
N ASN A 183 9.00 4.82 31.28
CA ASN A 183 8.99 5.39 29.95
C ASN A 183 9.88 4.57 28.99
N GLU A 184 11.08 4.20 29.39
CA GLU A 184 11.96 3.32 28.61
C GLU A 184 11.26 2.01 28.23
N PHE A 185 10.58 1.36 29.18
CA PHE A 185 9.85 0.14 28.92
C PHE A 185 8.69 0.35 27.90
N MET A 186 7.95 1.45 28.02
CA MET A 186 6.88 1.79 27.07
C MET A 186 7.42 2.15 25.70
N GLN A 187 8.55 2.87 25.62
CA GLN A 187 9.19 3.17 24.34
C GLN A 187 9.76 1.93 23.66
N LEU A 188 10.32 0.98 24.43
CA LEU A 188 10.70 -0.33 23.91
C LEU A 188 9.47 -1.08 23.35
N ALA A 189 8.35 -1.07 24.08
CA ALA A 189 7.10 -1.70 23.62
C ALA A 189 6.60 -1.08 22.31
N TYR A 190 6.68 0.24 22.17
CA TYR A 190 6.35 0.93 20.93
C TYR A 190 7.29 0.53 19.78
N LEU A 191 8.59 0.45 20.02
CA LEU A 191 9.59 0.04 19.02
C LEU A 191 9.32 -1.36 18.45
N THR A 192 8.69 -2.25 19.20
CA THR A 192 8.38 -3.61 18.70
C THR A 192 7.48 -3.60 17.46
N TYR A 193 6.67 -2.55 17.26
CA TYR A 193 5.85 -2.39 16.06
C TYR A 193 6.65 -2.52 14.77
N PHE A 194 7.81 -1.85 14.70
CA PHE A 194 8.62 -1.79 13.49
C PHE A 194 9.18 -3.15 13.05
N VAL A 195 9.18 -4.13 13.95
CA VAL A 195 9.73 -5.46 13.64
C VAL A 195 8.68 -6.54 13.40
N TYR A 196 7.40 -6.34 13.75
CA TYR A 196 6.39 -7.40 13.65
C TYR A 196 6.22 -7.94 12.23
N LEU A 197 6.00 -7.06 11.26
CA LEU A 197 5.81 -7.44 9.86
C LEU A 197 7.11 -7.97 9.26
N LEU A 198 8.26 -7.40 9.63
CA LEU A 198 9.59 -7.85 9.17
C LEU A 198 9.90 -9.26 9.70
N VAL A 199 9.61 -9.53 10.98
CA VAL A 199 9.85 -10.85 11.59
C VAL A 199 8.97 -11.91 10.96
N LEU A 200 7.66 -11.65 10.86
CA LEU A 200 6.74 -12.60 10.23
C LEU A 200 7.09 -12.81 8.75
N GLY A 201 7.30 -11.73 8.01
CA GLY A 201 7.70 -11.76 6.61
C GLY A 201 9.02 -12.51 6.42
N GLY A 202 10.02 -12.25 7.27
CA GLY A 202 11.31 -12.94 7.26
C GLY A 202 11.20 -14.44 7.52
N ILE A 203 10.42 -14.86 8.52
CA ILE A 203 10.17 -16.28 8.81
C ILE A 203 9.53 -16.97 7.60
N LEU A 204 8.48 -16.37 7.03
CA LEU A 204 7.77 -16.95 5.88
C LEU A 204 8.66 -16.97 4.63
N TYR A 205 9.47 -15.93 4.41
CA TYR A 205 10.44 -15.84 3.32
C TYR A 205 11.53 -16.93 3.43
N CYS A 206 12.18 -17.06 4.58
CA CYS A 206 13.22 -18.07 4.81
C CYS A 206 12.67 -19.51 4.68
N ARG A 207 11.40 -19.72 5.04
CA ARG A 207 10.71 -21.00 4.89
C ARG A 207 10.15 -21.22 3.47
N ARG A 208 10.30 -20.25 2.58
CA ARG A 208 9.75 -20.28 1.21
C ARG A 208 8.23 -20.48 1.15
N GLU A 209 7.51 -19.98 2.15
CA GLU A 209 6.05 -20.12 2.24
C GLU A 209 5.36 -18.95 1.54
N TRP A 210 5.52 -18.90 0.23
CA TRP A 210 5.13 -17.76 -0.62
C TRP A 210 3.65 -17.40 -0.53
N HIS A 211 2.77 -18.40 -0.45
CA HIS A 211 1.34 -18.15 -0.30
C HIS A 211 1.02 -17.42 1.02
N ALA A 212 1.61 -17.88 2.12
CA ALA A 212 1.43 -17.24 3.43
C ALA A 212 2.06 -15.83 3.44
N TYR A 213 3.25 -15.67 2.86
CA TYR A 213 3.93 -14.38 2.72
C TYR A 213 3.05 -13.35 2.01
N TRP A 214 2.62 -13.67 0.80
CA TRP A 214 1.79 -12.77 0.00
C TRP A 214 0.41 -12.54 0.59
N SER A 215 -0.14 -13.51 1.31
CA SER A 215 -1.38 -13.32 2.07
C SER A 215 -1.22 -12.26 3.16
N VAL A 216 -0.15 -12.34 3.96
CA VAL A 216 0.12 -11.36 5.03
C VAL A 216 0.35 -9.96 4.45
N MET A 217 1.18 -9.83 3.39
CA MET A 217 1.39 -8.55 2.73
C MET A 217 0.09 -7.95 2.18
N THR A 218 -0.78 -8.79 1.60
CA THR A 218 -2.10 -8.36 1.08
C THR A 218 -3.05 -7.94 2.20
N TYR A 219 -3.04 -8.63 3.35
CA TYR A 219 -3.84 -8.25 4.53
C TYR A 219 -3.41 -6.89 5.06
N SER A 220 -2.11 -6.68 5.22
CA SER A 220 -1.54 -5.41 5.66
C SER A 220 -1.86 -4.28 4.69
N MET A 221 -1.71 -4.52 3.37
CA MET A 221 -2.03 -3.53 2.34
C MET A 221 -3.51 -3.10 2.38
N ALA A 222 -4.41 -4.07 2.55
CA ALA A 222 -5.85 -3.78 2.64
C ALA A 222 -6.19 -2.99 3.92
N GLY A 223 -5.56 -3.34 5.05
CA GLY A 223 -5.73 -2.63 6.33
C GLY A 223 -5.24 -1.19 6.25
N TYR A 224 -4.02 -0.99 5.78
CA TYR A 224 -3.44 0.34 5.61
C TYR A 224 -4.22 1.19 4.61
N ALA A 225 -4.57 0.65 3.44
CA ALA A 225 -5.34 1.39 2.45
C ALA A 225 -6.69 1.88 3.01
N LEU A 226 -7.39 1.00 3.75
CA LEU A 226 -8.64 1.37 4.42
C LEU A 226 -8.41 2.47 5.47
N GLY A 227 -7.39 2.31 6.32
CA GLY A 227 -7.03 3.29 7.34
C GLY A 227 -6.69 4.64 6.73
N TYR A 228 -5.90 4.68 5.67
CA TYR A 228 -5.54 5.91 4.97
C TYR A 228 -6.75 6.65 4.38
N PHE A 229 -7.72 5.94 3.80
CA PHE A 229 -8.96 6.56 3.34
C PHE A 229 -9.81 7.12 4.49
N VAL A 230 -9.87 6.41 5.62
CA VAL A 230 -10.54 6.91 6.83
C VAL A 230 -9.82 8.16 7.37
N ALA A 231 -8.48 8.11 7.45
CA ALA A 231 -7.67 9.23 7.92
C ALA A 231 -7.84 10.49 7.05
N MET A 232 -7.84 10.36 5.72
CA MET A 232 -8.11 11.48 4.80
C MET A 232 -9.52 12.06 4.95
N SER A 233 -10.51 11.22 5.34
CA SER A 233 -11.90 11.63 5.49
C SER A 233 -12.19 12.21 6.87
N PHE A 234 -11.47 11.76 7.89
CA PHE A 234 -11.59 12.15 9.28
C PHE A 234 -10.22 12.44 9.90
N PRO A 235 -9.62 13.59 9.58
CA PRO A 235 -8.26 13.92 9.97
C PRO A 235 -8.15 14.20 11.47
N ILE A 236 -7.23 13.49 12.13
CA ILE A 236 -6.90 13.59 13.55
C ILE A 236 -5.42 13.90 13.69
N GLU A 237 -5.11 14.96 14.40
CA GLU A 237 -3.75 15.50 14.55
C GLU A 237 -2.88 14.66 15.48
N SER A 238 -3.41 14.10 16.48
CA SER A 238 -2.89 13.32 17.61
C SER A 238 -2.84 14.09 18.93
N PRO A 239 -2.91 13.40 20.08
CA PRO A 239 -2.78 14.05 21.40
C PRO A 239 -1.53 14.94 21.50
N TRP A 240 -0.40 14.49 20.94
CA TRP A 240 0.85 15.25 20.98
C TRP A 240 0.72 16.70 20.52
N PHE A 241 -0.11 16.97 19.51
CA PHE A 241 -0.35 18.32 18.99
C PHE A 241 -1.56 18.98 19.62
N SER A 242 -2.70 18.30 19.62
CA SER A 242 -4.00 18.85 20.01
C SER A 242 -4.13 19.07 21.51
N MET A 243 -3.39 18.32 22.33
CA MET A 243 -3.36 18.44 23.78
C MET A 243 -2.03 19.03 24.28
N ALA A 244 -1.27 19.69 23.41
CA ALA A 244 -0.03 20.35 23.82
C ALA A 244 -0.31 21.34 24.96
N GLY A 245 0.45 21.26 26.05
CA GLY A 245 0.24 22.04 27.25
C GLY A 245 -0.70 21.46 28.31
N TRP A 246 -1.35 20.31 28.06
CA TRP A 246 -2.13 19.59 29.07
C TRP A 246 -1.24 18.74 30.00
N TRP A 247 -0.03 18.38 29.53
CA TRP A 247 0.97 17.67 30.32
C TRP A 247 1.89 18.64 31.06
N LYS A 248 2.26 18.25 32.27
CA LYS A 248 3.13 19.05 33.14
C LYS A 248 4.61 18.79 32.84
N GLU A 249 4.96 17.53 32.55
CA GLU A 249 6.34 17.09 32.41
C GLU A 249 6.59 16.38 31.07
N PRO A 250 7.76 16.57 30.46
CA PRO A 250 8.16 15.77 29.31
C PRO A 250 8.45 14.32 29.74
N LEU A 251 8.32 13.40 28.77
CA LEU A 251 8.61 11.98 28.99
C LEU A 251 10.13 11.77 28.90
N HIS A 252 10.81 11.69 30.05
CA HIS A 252 12.23 11.44 30.15
C HIS A 252 12.53 9.94 30.12
N GLY A 253 13.70 9.54 29.53
CA GLY A 253 14.16 8.16 29.51
C GLY A 253 15.60 8.05 28.98
N GLY A 254 16.00 6.84 28.65
CA GLY A 254 17.32 6.48 28.17
C GLY A 254 17.36 6.18 26.65
N PRO A 255 18.01 5.07 26.22
CA PRO A 255 18.30 4.82 24.81
C PRO A 255 17.04 4.57 23.95
N PHE A 256 16.01 3.88 24.46
CA PHE A 256 14.79 3.64 23.69
C PHE A 256 14.01 4.95 23.50
N THR A 257 13.93 5.78 24.53
CA THR A 257 13.34 7.12 24.43
C THR A 257 14.10 7.97 23.41
N ALA A 258 15.43 7.96 23.44
CA ALA A 258 16.26 8.69 22.46
C ALA A 258 16.03 8.17 21.03
N THR A 259 15.92 6.84 20.85
CA THR A 259 15.64 6.23 19.54
C THR A 259 14.28 6.65 19.02
N ILE A 260 13.23 6.62 19.85
CA ILE A 260 11.91 7.06 19.43
C ILE A 260 11.90 8.56 19.13
N ASN A 261 12.51 9.39 19.96
CA ASN A 261 12.60 10.82 19.69
C ASN A 261 13.30 11.11 18.36
N PHE A 262 14.32 10.33 18.00
CA PHE A 262 14.99 10.42 16.71
C PHE A 262 14.04 10.03 15.56
N ILE A 263 13.34 8.88 15.66
CA ILE A 263 12.38 8.43 14.65
C ILE A 263 11.27 9.48 14.48
N GLU A 264 10.72 9.98 15.58
CA GLU A 264 9.65 10.96 15.58
C GLU A 264 10.10 12.34 15.04
N HIS A 265 11.34 12.72 15.28
CA HIS A 265 11.88 13.98 14.76
C HIS A 265 11.90 14.02 13.23
N TYR A 266 12.22 12.89 12.59
CA TYR A 266 12.33 12.79 11.12
C TYR A 266 11.09 12.22 10.44
N GLY A 267 10.32 11.38 11.11
CA GLY A 267 9.21 10.61 10.52
C GLY A 267 7.83 10.90 11.10
N ARG A 268 7.69 11.89 12.00
CA ARG A 268 6.39 12.23 12.56
C ARG A 268 5.49 12.89 11.53
N VAL A 269 4.43 12.23 11.20
CA VAL A 269 3.35 12.78 10.38
C VAL A 269 2.36 13.51 11.27
N ARG A 270 2.15 14.80 11.02
CA ARG A 270 1.06 15.54 11.66
C ARG A 270 -0.25 15.12 11.03
N GLY A 271 -1.10 14.50 11.81
CA GLY A 271 -2.29 13.82 11.32
C GLY A 271 -2.08 12.30 11.29
N ALA A 272 -2.99 11.58 10.66
CA ALA A 272 -3.00 10.11 10.59
C ALA A 272 -3.04 9.41 11.96
N ALA A 273 -3.53 10.08 13.00
CA ALA A 273 -3.68 9.43 14.30
C ALA A 273 -4.87 8.45 14.28
N PHE A 274 -5.97 8.80 13.60
CA PHE A 274 -7.14 7.94 13.51
C PHE A 274 -7.40 7.46 12.07
N PRO A 275 -7.63 6.16 11.88
CA PRO A 275 -7.40 5.05 12.83
C PRO A 275 -5.90 4.83 13.05
N SER A 276 -5.49 4.23 14.17
CA SER A 276 -4.07 3.94 14.39
C SER A 276 -3.53 2.92 13.40
N GLU A 277 -2.63 3.35 12.52
CA GLU A 277 -1.96 2.47 11.55
C GLU A 277 -1.00 1.49 12.22
N HIS A 278 -0.43 1.88 13.37
CA HIS A 278 0.36 0.98 14.21
C HIS A 278 -0.46 -0.22 14.65
N VAL A 279 -1.68 0.03 15.09
CA VAL A 279 -2.60 -1.02 15.53
C VAL A 279 -3.14 -1.81 14.32
N ALA A 280 -3.52 -1.14 13.24
CA ALA A 280 -4.05 -1.80 12.05
C ALA A 280 -3.05 -2.78 11.44
N GLY A 281 -1.79 -2.36 11.27
CA GLY A 281 -0.71 -3.22 10.77
C GLY A 281 -0.42 -4.39 11.72
N SER A 282 -0.34 -4.12 13.03
CA SER A 282 -0.12 -5.17 14.04
C SER A 282 -1.24 -6.20 14.08
N VAL A 283 -2.50 -5.78 13.98
CA VAL A 283 -3.67 -6.66 13.93
C VAL A 283 -3.68 -7.50 12.65
N ALA A 284 -3.30 -6.92 11.50
CA ALA A 284 -3.13 -7.69 10.26
C ALA A 284 -2.05 -8.78 10.40
N VAL A 285 -0.93 -8.46 11.07
CA VAL A 285 0.12 -9.43 11.42
C VAL A 285 -0.41 -10.50 12.37
N LEU A 286 -1.17 -10.13 13.41
CA LEU A 286 -1.78 -11.11 14.34
C LEU A 286 -2.72 -12.07 13.61
N TRP A 287 -3.56 -11.61 12.71
CA TRP A 287 -4.39 -12.47 11.87
C TRP A 287 -3.56 -13.38 10.97
N GLY A 288 -2.45 -12.86 10.43
CA GLY A 288 -1.47 -13.63 9.65
C GLY A 288 -0.83 -14.74 10.49
N THR A 289 -0.36 -14.41 11.70
CA THR A 289 0.23 -15.40 12.61
C THR A 289 -0.79 -16.43 13.09
N TRP A 290 -2.00 -16.01 13.43
CA TRP A 290 -3.10 -16.92 13.77
C TRP A 290 -3.38 -17.94 12.66
N ARG A 291 -3.32 -17.49 11.42
CA ARG A 291 -3.60 -18.32 10.24
C ARG A 291 -2.45 -19.27 9.89
N PHE A 292 -1.21 -18.79 9.96
CA PHE A 292 -0.06 -19.49 9.41
C PHE A 292 0.98 -19.92 10.45
N ARG A 293 1.02 -19.29 11.63
CA ARG A 293 2.05 -19.49 12.68
C ARG A 293 1.48 -19.26 14.08
N ARG A 294 0.59 -20.13 14.54
CA ARG A 294 -0.13 -19.97 15.81
C ARG A 294 0.77 -19.76 17.04
N TRP A 295 1.94 -20.40 17.08
CA TRP A 295 2.87 -20.18 18.19
C TRP A 295 3.34 -18.71 18.26
N LEU A 296 3.60 -18.10 17.08
CA LEU A 296 4.03 -16.71 17.00
C LEU A 296 2.89 -15.75 17.39
N PHE A 297 1.63 -16.12 17.14
CA PHE A 297 0.48 -15.35 17.62
C PHE A 297 0.53 -15.18 19.14
N TRP A 298 0.78 -16.24 19.90
CA TRP A 298 0.83 -16.17 21.35
C TRP A 298 2.03 -15.39 21.89
N VAL A 299 3.08 -15.27 21.11
CA VAL A 299 4.24 -14.40 21.41
C VAL A 299 3.93 -12.94 21.08
N LEU A 300 3.36 -12.67 19.91
CA LEU A 300 3.13 -11.30 19.46
C LEU A 300 1.89 -10.65 20.08
N ALA A 301 0.85 -11.39 20.42
CA ALA A 301 -0.38 -10.82 20.94
C ALA A 301 -0.18 -9.98 22.23
N PRO A 302 0.56 -10.44 23.24
CA PRO A 302 0.86 -9.62 24.41
C PRO A 302 1.75 -8.41 24.07
N LEU A 303 2.68 -8.55 23.13
CA LEU A 303 3.52 -7.43 22.69
C LEU A 303 2.70 -6.37 21.94
N VAL A 304 1.79 -6.78 21.07
CA VAL A 304 0.85 -5.87 20.37
C VAL A 304 -0.07 -5.16 21.38
N PHE A 305 -0.58 -5.89 22.38
CA PHE A 305 -1.36 -5.26 23.46
C PHE A 305 -0.54 -4.18 24.19
N LEU A 306 0.69 -4.53 24.57
CA LEU A 306 1.58 -3.60 25.24
C LEU A 306 1.96 -2.40 24.35
N MET A 307 2.16 -2.63 23.06
CA MET A 307 2.35 -1.59 22.06
C MET A 307 1.13 -0.64 21.99
N CYS A 308 -0.10 -1.17 21.99
CA CYS A 308 -1.30 -0.35 22.04
C CYS A 308 -1.34 0.55 23.29
N VAL A 309 -0.98 0.03 24.45
CA VAL A 309 -0.88 0.83 25.68
C VAL A 309 0.22 1.89 25.54
N SER A 310 1.35 1.52 24.94
CA SER A 310 2.49 2.42 24.75
C SER A 310 2.19 3.59 23.83
N THR A 311 1.28 3.43 22.85
CA THR A 311 0.87 4.54 21.97
C THR A 311 0.10 5.64 22.72
N ILE A 312 -0.70 5.27 23.72
CA ILE A 312 -1.39 6.23 24.60
C ILE A 312 -0.39 6.85 25.58
N TRP A 313 0.50 6.03 26.17
CA TRP A 313 1.55 6.48 27.07
C TRP A 313 2.47 7.52 26.41
N GLY A 314 2.89 7.24 25.20
CA GLY A 314 3.75 8.12 24.38
C GLY A 314 3.04 9.36 23.84
N ARG A 315 1.72 9.51 24.12
CA ARG A 315 0.92 10.66 23.65
C ARG A 315 0.73 10.69 22.13
N TYR A 316 0.85 9.52 21.48
CA TYR A 316 0.75 9.38 20.02
C TYR A 316 -0.70 9.18 19.56
N HIS A 317 -1.50 8.45 20.35
CA HIS A 317 -2.85 8.03 19.97
C HIS A 317 -3.86 8.22 21.10
N TYR A 318 -5.12 8.43 20.71
CA TYR A 318 -6.30 8.26 21.54
C TYR A 318 -6.67 6.78 21.70
N ILE A 319 -7.48 6.43 22.72
CA ILE A 319 -8.05 5.06 22.82
C ILE A 319 -8.93 4.77 21.60
N ALA A 320 -9.70 5.77 21.15
CA ALA A 320 -10.51 5.65 19.93
C ALA A 320 -9.70 5.20 18.71
N ASP A 321 -8.45 5.69 18.55
CA ASP A 321 -7.57 5.32 17.44
C ASP A 321 -7.24 3.83 17.46
N ILE A 322 -7.07 3.26 18.66
CA ILE A 322 -6.79 1.83 18.84
C ILE A 322 -7.98 1.00 18.35
N PHE A 323 -9.20 1.37 18.76
CA PHE A 323 -10.39 0.68 18.27
C PHE A 323 -10.53 0.79 16.75
N GLY A 324 -10.31 1.98 16.20
CA GLY A 324 -10.26 2.21 14.76
C GLY A 324 -9.25 1.30 14.07
N GLY A 325 -8.03 1.20 14.61
CA GLY A 325 -6.97 0.34 14.09
C GLY A 325 -7.31 -1.16 14.15
N ILE A 326 -7.92 -1.63 15.23
CA ILE A 326 -8.39 -3.02 15.35
C ILE A 326 -9.44 -3.33 14.28
N ILE A 327 -10.38 -2.41 14.06
CA ILE A 327 -11.43 -2.56 13.05
C ILE A 327 -10.82 -2.59 11.65
N THR A 328 -10.00 -1.60 11.29
CA THR A 328 -9.40 -1.49 9.96
C THR A 328 -8.46 -2.65 9.66
N GLY A 329 -7.62 -3.06 10.61
CA GLY A 329 -6.75 -4.23 10.47
C GLY A 329 -7.52 -5.53 10.29
N THR A 330 -8.64 -5.72 11.03
CA THR A 330 -9.49 -6.91 10.90
C THR A 330 -10.27 -6.92 9.59
N ILE A 331 -10.81 -5.78 9.16
CA ILE A 331 -11.46 -5.66 7.84
C ILE A 331 -10.43 -5.88 6.74
N GLY A 332 -9.22 -5.34 6.87
CA GLY A 332 -8.10 -5.56 5.95
C GLY A 332 -7.76 -7.04 5.79
N TYR A 333 -7.68 -7.78 6.89
CA TYR A 333 -7.55 -9.24 6.84
C TYR A 333 -8.67 -9.92 6.06
N ARG A 334 -9.93 -9.53 6.26
CA ARG A 334 -11.08 -10.11 5.55
C ARG A 334 -11.06 -9.79 4.06
N ILE A 335 -10.82 -8.54 3.70
CA ILE A 335 -10.70 -8.10 2.29
C ILE A 335 -9.52 -8.82 1.63
N GLY A 336 -8.34 -8.79 2.24
CA GLY A 336 -7.15 -9.44 1.69
C GLY A 336 -7.33 -10.94 1.54
N SER A 337 -7.97 -11.62 2.51
CA SER A 337 -8.29 -13.04 2.41
C SER A 337 -9.25 -13.34 1.25
N TRP A 338 -10.24 -12.49 1.04
CA TRP A 338 -11.18 -12.63 -0.08
C TRP A 338 -10.48 -12.44 -1.43
N VAL A 339 -9.63 -11.41 -1.56
CA VAL A 339 -8.85 -11.15 -2.79
C VAL A 339 -7.93 -12.32 -3.10
N MET A 340 -7.20 -12.85 -2.09
CA MET A 340 -6.32 -14.00 -2.25
C MET A 340 -7.07 -15.25 -2.73
N LYS A 341 -8.24 -15.53 -2.16
CA LYS A 341 -9.08 -16.65 -2.57
C LYS A 341 -9.59 -16.51 -4.02
N ARG A 342 -10.06 -15.32 -4.38
CA ARG A 342 -10.56 -15.04 -5.74
C ARG A 342 -9.48 -15.20 -6.79
N ARG A 343 -8.27 -14.70 -6.53
CA ARG A 343 -7.15 -14.86 -7.46
C ARG A 343 -6.64 -16.29 -7.56
N GLY A 344 -6.60 -17.03 -6.45
CA GLY A 344 -6.27 -18.45 -6.48
C GLY A 344 -7.26 -19.24 -7.36
N ALA A 345 -8.56 -18.99 -7.24
CA ALA A 345 -9.58 -19.61 -8.08
C ALA A 345 -9.44 -19.25 -9.57
N LEU A 346 -9.10 -17.99 -9.90
CA LEU A 346 -8.87 -17.56 -11.27
C LEU A 346 -7.63 -18.22 -11.88
N ALA A 347 -6.56 -18.38 -11.11
CA ALA A 347 -5.34 -19.04 -11.56
C ALA A 347 -5.56 -20.52 -11.88
N THR A 348 -6.40 -21.23 -11.13
CA THR A 348 -6.76 -22.62 -11.42
C THR A 348 -7.64 -22.77 -12.67
N LEU A 349 -8.51 -21.80 -12.96
CA LEU A 349 -9.36 -21.81 -14.16
C LEU A 349 -8.59 -21.46 -15.45
N SER A 350 -7.48 -20.72 -15.33
CA SER A 350 -6.64 -20.32 -16.46
C SER A 350 -5.50 -21.29 -16.77
N ALA A 351 -5.32 -22.35 -15.99
CA ALA A 351 -4.34 -23.40 -16.28
C ALA A 351 -4.90 -24.30 -17.39
N PRO A 352 -4.28 -24.40 -18.58
CA PRO A 352 -4.76 -25.27 -19.64
C PRO A 352 -4.60 -26.73 -19.22
N GLY A 353 -5.73 -27.44 -19.11
CA GLY A 353 -5.81 -28.90 -19.22
C GLY A 353 -5.23 -29.71 -18.06
N GLN A 354 -5.95 -29.79 -16.95
CA GLN A 354 -6.04 -31.00 -16.14
C GLN A 354 -7.54 -31.34 -16.03
N ALA A 355 -8.08 -31.96 -17.08
CA ALA A 355 -9.31 -32.72 -17.08
C ALA A 355 -8.97 -34.17 -17.48
#